data_3781a9b3ca4d85a8f0a522f95d0de93d
#
_entry.id   3781a9b3ca4d85a8f0a522f95d0de93d
#
_cell.length_a   1.000
_cell.length_b   1.000
_cell.length_c   1.000
_cell.angle_alpha   90.00
_cell.angle_beta   90.00
_cell.angle_gamma   90.00
#
_symmetry.space_group_name_H-M   'P 1'
#
loop_
_entity.id
_entity.type
_entity.pdbx_description
1 polymer ?
#
loop_
_entity_poly.entity_id
_entity_poly.type
_entity_poly.pdbx_seq_one_letter_code
_entity_poly.pdbx_strand_id
1 'polypeptide(L)'
;MNTLFLVQFACCIIVSMLGLILVLSRFQIRWSNRRYEVSRWLLAFSMFVLAWHYVLQMVCGFRAKGDEIGAVVNVLFYTPISFIISYATYNLICYRSGRKKFVLVGCVSYALILICFFFGYNDTPRGMHMGEWLYVMLAFFAATNIYCIYTTVIEMRYHRKIIEENTTEDLLPFDRYAYASYGMVGILVLAMVGAICYRPLLYCVAPLMLFSLISFTISFLGYGYNMIPAEVRLE
;
A
#
# COMPACT_ATOMS: atom_id res chain seq x y z
N MET A 1 15.77 21.12 15.44
CA MET A 1 14.94 20.49 14.39
C MET A 1 14.24 19.32 15.02
N ASN A 2 12.91 19.17 14.85
CA ASN A 2 12.15 18.14 15.55
C ASN A 2 12.45 16.77 14.90
N THR A 3 12.81 15.75 15.71
CA THR A 3 13.18 14.41 15.23
C THR A 3 12.10 13.82 14.31
N LEU A 4 10.82 14.09 14.59
CA LEU A 4 9.70 13.66 13.75
C LEU A 4 9.76 14.27 12.35
N PHE A 5 10.12 15.55 12.23
CA PHE A 5 10.28 16.22 10.93
C PHE A 5 11.37 15.55 10.08
N LEU A 6 12.52 15.23 10.69
CA LEU A 6 13.62 14.55 9.98
C LEU A 6 13.19 13.17 9.46
N VAL A 7 12.47 12.41 10.26
CA VAL A 7 11.96 11.08 9.86
C VAL A 7 10.99 11.24 8.69
N GLN A 8 10.04 12.17 8.77
CA GLN A 8 9.06 12.42 7.69
C GLN A 8 9.75 12.90 6.40
N PHE A 9 10.77 13.75 6.52
CA PHE A 9 11.55 14.25 5.39
C PHE A 9 12.33 13.11 4.70
N ALA A 10 13.02 12.27 5.48
CA ALA A 10 13.71 11.10 4.96
C ALA A 10 12.73 10.12 4.27
N CYS A 11 11.58 9.84 4.89
CA CYS A 11 10.53 9.01 4.29
C CYS A 11 10.04 9.60 2.96
N CYS A 12 9.81 10.91 2.90
CA CYS A 12 9.37 11.60 1.69
C CYS A 12 10.37 11.42 0.54
N ILE A 13 11.66 11.63 0.80
CA ILE A 13 12.72 11.48 -0.21
C ILE A 13 12.78 10.03 -0.70
N ILE A 14 12.88 9.06 0.21
CA ILE A 14 13.03 7.65 -0.15
C ILE A 14 11.83 7.17 -0.96
N VAL A 15 10.61 7.48 -0.54
CA VAL A 15 9.39 7.07 -1.23
C VAL A 15 9.28 7.74 -2.60
N SER A 16 9.65 9.01 -2.73
CA SER A 16 9.71 9.70 -4.03
C SER A 16 10.70 9.02 -4.97
N MET A 17 11.89 8.63 -4.47
CA MET A 17 12.88 7.91 -5.26
C MET A 17 12.38 6.54 -5.70
N LEU A 18 11.67 5.80 -4.85
CA LEU A 18 11.05 4.53 -5.23
C LEU A 18 10.00 4.73 -6.34
N GLY A 19 9.19 5.79 -6.25
CA GLY A 19 8.25 6.17 -7.30
C GLY A 19 8.96 6.45 -8.64
N LEU A 20 10.05 7.22 -8.62
CA LEU A 20 10.87 7.49 -9.80
C LEU A 20 11.49 6.22 -10.38
N ILE A 21 12.04 5.32 -9.55
CA ILE A 21 12.59 4.03 -9.98
C ILE A 21 11.51 3.23 -10.72
N LEU A 22 10.29 3.16 -10.18
CA LEU A 22 9.18 2.47 -10.84
C LEU A 22 8.81 3.10 -12.19
N VAL A 23 8.81 4.43 -12.31
CA VAL A 23 8.56 5.12 -13.57
C VAL A 23 9.66 4.83 -14.60
N LEU A 24 10.92 4.95 -14.19
CA LEU A 24 12.08 4.80 -15.06
C LEU A 24 12.37 3.34 -15.44
N SER A 25 11.93 2.36 -14.64
CA SER A 25 12.19 0.93 -14.88
C SER A 25 11.62 0.38 -16.19
N ARG A 26 10.73 1.12 -16.87
CA ARG A 26 10.24 0.76 -18.20
C ARG A 26 11.37 0.53 -19.21
N PHE A 27 12.47 1.23 -19.09
CA PHE A 27 13.62 1.11 -19.99
C PHE A 27 14.38 -0.21 -19.85
N GLN A 28 14.19 -0.91 -18.72
CA GLN A 28 14.89 -2.17 -18.41
C GLN A 28 14.05 -3.40 -18.75
N ILE A 29 12.74 -3.26 -18.92
CA ILE A 29 11.84 -4.39 -19.14
C ILE A 29 11.57 -4.55 -20.64
N ARG A 30 12.14 -5.61 -21.19
CA ARG A 30 12.10 -5.94 -22.63
C ARG A 30 10.73 -6.44 -23.12
N TRP A 31 9.90 -6.95 -22.19
CA TRP A 31 8.61 -7.57 -22.48
C TRP A 31 7.47 -6.76 -21.90
N SER A 32 6.54 -6.32 -22.75
CA SER A 32 5.40 -5.52 -22.35
C SER A 32 4.21 -6.42 -22.04
N ASN A 33 3.98 -6.72 -20.77
CA ASN A 33 2.70 -7.26 -20.32
C ASN A 33 1.85 -6.09 -19.79
N ARG A 34 0.63 -5.92 -20.34
CA ARG A 34 -0.28 -4.83 -19.95
C ARG A 34 -0.62 -4.83 -18.46
N ARG A 35 -0.73 -6.03 -17.84
CA ARG A 35 -1.03 -6.15 -16.41
C ARG A 35 0.12 -5.63 -15.57
N TYR A 36 1.35 -6.00 -15.92
CA TYR A 36 2.54 -5.52 -15.24
C TYR A 36 2.68 -4.00 -15.38
N GLU A 37 2.50 -3.46 -16.58
CA GLU A 37 2.58 -2.01 -16.82
C GLU A 37 1.55 -1.24 -16.00
N VAL A 38 0.29 -1.68 -15.97
CA VAL A 38 -0.76 -1.06 -15.14
C VAL A 38 -0.39 -1.14 -13.66
N SER A 39 0.06 -2.30 -13.17
CA SER A 39 0.47 -2.46 -11.77
C SER A 39 1.66 -1.58 -11.41
N ARG A 40 2.65 -1.46 -12.30
CA ARG A 40 3.82 -0.58 -12.13
C ARG A 40 3.42 0.89 -11.99
N TRP A 41 2.52 1.38 -12.86
CA TRP A 41 2.02 2.75 -12.78
C TRP A 41 1.19 3.02 -11.52
N LEU A 42 0.37 2.06 -11.10
CA LEU A 42 -0.39 2.15 -9.85
C LEU A 42 0.53 2.22 -8.63
N LEU A 43 1.58 1.41 -8.61
CA LEU A 43 2.59 1.44 -7.55
C LEU A 43 3.35 2.77 -7.54
N ALA A 44 3.80 3.25 -8.70
CA ALA A 44 4.46 4.55 -8.80
C ALA A 44 3.55 5.69 -8.31
N PHE A 45 2.30 5.70 -8.73
CA PHE A 45 1.30 6.66 -8.26
C PHE A 45 1.12 6.60 -6.73
N SER A 46 1.00 5.40 -6.16
CA SER A 46 0.88 5.23 -4.71
C SER A 46 2.08 5.78 -3.95
N MET A 47 3.30 5.59 -4.48
CA MET A 47 4.52 6.15 -3.88
C MET A 47 4.50 7.68 -3.89
N PHE A 48 4.09 8.32 -5.00
CA PHE A 48 3.98 9.78 -5.06
C PHE A 48 2.89 10.32 -4.14
N VAL A 49 1.74 9.65 -4.03
CA VAL A 49 0.68 10.04 -3.08
C VAL A 49 1.16 9.90 -1.63
N LEU A 50 1.91 8.85 -1.32
CA LEU A 50 2.51 8.66 0.00
C LEU A 50 3.57 9.73 0.30
N ALA A 51 4.42 10.08 -0.67
CA ALA A 51 5.38 11.18 -0.53
C ALA A 51 4.66 12.52 -0.28
N TRP A 52 3.59 12.80 -1.04
CA TRP A 52 2.75 13.98 -0.85
C TRP A 52 2.10 14.01 0.54
N HIS A 53 1.64 12.86 1.05
CA HIS A 53 1.15 12.77 2.42
C HIS A 53 2.19 13.21 3.45
N TYR A 54 3.46 12.80 3.29
CA TYR A 54 4.54 13.27 4.18
C TYR A 54 4.77 14.77 4.08
N VAL A 55 4.71 15.36 2.87
CA VAL A 55 4.78 16.82 2.69
C VAL A 55 3.65 17.52 3.45
N LEU A 56 2.42 17.05 3.30
CA LEU A 56 1.28 17.60 4.00
C LEU A 56 1.43 17.49 5.52
N GLN A 57 1.93 16.38 6.03
CA GLN A 57 2.21 16.19 7.46
C GLN A 57 3.25 17.20 7.98
N MET A 58 4.31 17.49 7.20
CA MET A 58 5.33 18.45 7.58
C MET A 58 4.83 19.89 7.52
N VAL A 59 4.09 20.26 6.47
CA VAL A 59 3.61 21.63 6.25
C VAL A 59 2.45 21.99 7.17
N CYS A 60 1.46 21.11 7.28
CA CYS A 60 0.25 21.38 8.07
C CYS A 60 0.41 21.05 9.56
N GLY A 61 1.44 20.28 9.93
CA GLY A 61 1.72 19.92 11.31
C GLY A 61 0.57 19.16 12.00
N PHE A 62 -0.18 18.32 11.28
CA PHE A 62 -1.38 17.68 11.81
C PHE A 62 -1.13 16.93 13.12
N ARG A 63 -0.01 16.22 13.24
CA ARG A 63 0.37 15.54 14.48
C ARG A 63 0.76 16.47 15.63
N ALA A 64 1.22 17.67 15.33
CA ALA A 64 1.49 18.68 16.35
C ALA A 64 0.19 19.25 16.94
N LYS A 65 -0.90 19.20 16.17
CA LYS A 65 -2.23 19.66 16.59
C LYS A 65 -2.98 18.63 17.44
N GLY A 66 -2.58 17.36 17.41
CA GLY A 66 -3.18 16.30 18.22
C GLY A 66 -2.98 14.92 17.59
N ASP A 67 -2.86 13.90 18.42
CA ASP A 67 -2.66 12.53 17.96
C ASP A 67 -3.89 12.00 17.23
N GLU A 68 -5.09 12.40 17.62
CA GLU A 68 -6.37 12.06 17.00
C GLU A 68 -6.47 12.65 15.59
N ILE A 69 -6.12 13.93 15.41
CA ILE A 69 -6.11 14.60 14.10
C ILE A 69 -5.12 13.90 13.16
N GLY A 70 -3.93 13.56 13.68
CA GLY A 70 -2.94 12.80 12.92
C GLY A 70 -3.45 11.42 12.50
N ALA A 71 -4.19 10.73 13.37
CA ALA A 71 -4.79 9.43 13.08
C ALA A 71 -5.86 9.51 11.99
N VAL A 72 -6.76 10.49 12.06
CA VAL A 72 -7.79 10.74 11.04
C VAL A 72 -7.16 10.96 9.67
N VAL A 73 -6.18 11.86 9.59
CA VAL A 73 -5.47 12.15 8.33
C VAL A 73 -4.77 10.89 7.81
N ASN A 74 -4.15 10.11 8.68
CA ASN A 74 -3.51 8.85 8.29
C ASN A 74 -4.53 7.85 7.71
N VAL A 75 -5.69 7.66 8.33
CA VAL A 75 -6.73 6.77 7.81
C VAL A 75 -7.19 7.20 6.42
N LEU A 76 -7.42 8.51 6.22
CA LEU A 76 -7.87 9.05 4.94
C LEU A 76 -6.87 8.83 3.80
N PHE A 77 -5.56 8.93 4.08
CA PHE A 77 -4.52 8.75 3.07
C PHE A 77 -4.09 7.30 2.94
N TYR A 78 -3.88 6.58 4.04
CA TYR A 78 -3.38 5.20 3.96
C TYR A 78 -4.42 4.21 3.43
N THR A 79 -5.71 4.46 3.59
CA THR A 79 -6.74 3.58 3.03
C THR A 79 -6.63 3.48 1.50
N PRO A 80 -6.69 4.58 0.72
CA PRO A 80 -6.55 4.49 -0.73
C PRO A 80 -5.16 4.02 -1.15
N ILE A 81 -4.08 4.43 -0.45
CA ILE A 81 -2.71 4.00 -0.79
C ILE A 81 -2.57 2.48 -0.62
N SER A 82 -2.95 1.92 0.53
CA SER A 82 -2.87 0.49 0.79
C SER A 82 -3.75 -0.31 -0.17
N PHE A 83 -4.93 0.21 -0.48
CA PHE A 83 -5.82 -0.40 -1.45
C PHE A 83 -5.22 -0.43 -2.86
N ILE A 84 -4.66 0.68 -3.35
CA ILE A 84 -4.07 0.77 -4.69
C ILE A 84 -2.84 -0.16 -4.79
N ILE A 85 -2.00 -0.22 -3.75
CA ILE A 85 -0.86 -1.14 -3.71
C ILE A 85 -1.34 -2.61 -3.74
N SER A 86 -2.34 -2.93 -2.93
CA SER A 86 -2.95 -4.27 -2.91
C SER A 86 -3.60 -4.61 -4.25
N TYR A 87 -4.29 -3.65 -4.87
CA TYR A 87 -4.87 -3.84 -6.20
C TYR A 87 -3.80 -4.01 -7.28
N ALA A 88 -2.70 -3.27 -7.24
CA ALA A 88 -1.60 -3.44 -8.18
C ALA A 88 -1.02 -4.86 -8.10
N THR A 89 -0.82 -5.37 -6.88
CA THR A 89 -0.39 -6.76 -6.65
C THR A 89 -1.43 -7.75 -7.15
N TYR A 90 -2.69 -7.58 -6.77
CA TYR A 90 -3.79 -8.46 -7.18
C TYR A 90 -3.99 -8.46 -8.70
N ASN A 91 -3.90 -7.30 -9.37
CA ASN A 91 -4.05 -7.19 -10.83
C ASN A 91 -2.97 -7.96 -11.57
N LEU A 92 -1.75 -8.01 -11.03
CA LEU A 92 -0.64 -8.72 -11.63
C LEU A 92 -0.84 -10.24 -11.58
N ILE A 93 -1.29 -10.76 -10.44
CA ILE A 93 -1.39 -12.20 -10.18
C ILE A 93 -2.77 -12.82 -10.50
N CYS A 94 -3.81 -12.00 -10.67
CA CYS A 94 -5.17 -12.49 -10.84
C CYS A 94 -5.45 -12.97 -12.26
N TYR A 95 -5.59 -14.28 -12.43
CA TYR A 95 -6.07 -14.90 -13.68
C TYR A 95 -7.60 -14.98 -13.76
N ARG A 96 -8.29 -14.93 -12.63
CA ARG A 96 -9.75 -15.02 -12.55
C ARG A 96 -10.41 -13.64 -12.78
N SER A 97 -11.72 -13.63 -13.06
CA SER A 97 -12.50 -12.42 -13.34
C SER A 97 -12.85 -11.55 -12.11
N GLY A 98 -12.10 -11.70 -11.00
CA GLY A 98 -12.41 -11.05 -9.72
C GLY A 98 -12.05 -9.56 -9.60
N ARG A 99 -11.36 -8.96 -10.59
CA ARG A 99 -10.83 -7.59 -10.52
C ARG A 99 -11.90 -6.52 -10.28
N LYS A 100 -13.04 -6.62 -10.97
CA LYS A 100 -14.16 -5.66 -10.79
C LYS A 100 -14.72 -5.69 -9.37
N LYS A 101 -14.87 -6.91 -8.81
CA LYS A 101 -15.34 -7.10 -7.44
C LYS A 101 -14.34 -6.52 -6.42
N PHE A 102 -13.05 -6.77 -6.63
CA PHE A 102 -12.01 -6.21 -5.76
C PHE A 102 -12.07 -4.68 -5.73
N VAL A 103 -12.12 -4.03 -6.91
CA VAL A 103 -12.22 -2.56 -7.01
C VAL A 103 -13.51 -2.05 -6.38
N LEU A 104 -14.64 -2.70 -6.62
CA LEU A 104 -15.93 -2.30 -6.04
C LEU A 104 -15.88 -2.30 -4.50
N VAL A 105 -15.36 -3.38 -3.90
CA VAL A 105 -15.22 -3.47 -2.44
C VAL A 105 -14.35 -2.35 -1.89
N GLY A 106 -13.22 -2.05 -2.51
CA GLY A 106 -12.35 -0.97 -2.09
C GLY A 106 -12.99 0.40 -2.20
N CYS A 107 -13.68 0.68 -3.32
CA CYS A 107 -14.38 1.96 -3.51
C CYS A 107 -15.52 2.14 -2.49
N VAL A 108 -16.31 1.09 -2.24
CA VAL A 108 -17.39 1.13 -1.24
C VAL A 108 -16.83 1.34 0.16
N SER A 109 -15.78 0.60 0.53
CA SER A 109 -15.14 0.77 1.85
C SER A 109 -14.59 2.18 2.05
N TYR A 110 -13.93 2.74 1.04
CA TYR A 110 -13.41 4.11 1.14
C TYR A 110 -14.52 5.15 1.19
N ALA A 111 -15.61 4.97 0.42
CA ALA A 111 -16.79 5.83 0.50
C ALA A 111 -17.41 5.82 1.90
N LEU A 112 -17.51 4.65 2.56
CA LEU A 112 -17.98 4.54 3.94
C LEU A 112 -17.07 5.29 4.92
N ILE A 113 -15.74 5.20 4.75
CA ILE A 113 -14.78 5.98 5.57
C ILE A 113 -15.00 7.49 5.39
N LEU A 114 -15.21 7.97 4.15
CA LEU A 114 -15.48 9.37 3.87
C LEU A 114 -16.82 9.83 4.47
N ILE A 115 -17.84 8.98 4.44
CA ILE A 115 -19.13 9.24 5.07
C ILE A 115 -18.95 9.37 6.59
N CYS A 116 -18.25 8.44 7.22
CA CYS A 116 -17.95 8.51 8.66
C CYS A 116 -17.13 9.76 9.02
N PHE A 117 -16.16 10.12 8.16
CA PHE A 117 -15.40 11.35 8.31
C PHE A 117 -16.29 12.57 8.30
N PHE A 118 -17.21 12.66 7.32
CA PHE A 118 -18.12 13.79 7.18
C PHE A 118 -19.08 13.91 8.38
N PHE A 119 -19.66 12.81 8.83
CA PHE A 119 -20.52 12.81 10.01
C PHE A 119 -19.74 13.18 11.27
N GLY A 120 -18.57 12.59 11.49
CA GLY A 120 -17.74 12.89 12.64
C GLY A 120 -17.26 14.35 12.68
N TYR A 121 -16.96 14.92 11.52
CA TYR A 121 -16.59 16.35 11.41
C TYR A 121 -17.73 17.30 11.75
N ASN A 122 -18.97 16.97 11.37
CA ASN A 122 -20.15 17.77 11.65
C ASN A 122 -20.67 17.60 13.09
N ASP A 123 -20.50 16.42 13.67
CA ASP A 123 -21.03 16.06 14.99
C ASP A 123 -20.16 16.64 16.14
N THR A 124 -18.90 16.94 15.86
CA THR A 124 -17.97 17.44 16.87
C THR A 124 -17.72 18.95 16.73
N PRO A 125 -17.96 19.73 17.80
CA PRO A 125 -17.73 21.18 17.78
C PRO A 125 -16.25 21.59 17.67
N ARG A 126 -15.33 20.61 17.74
CA ARG A 126 -13.87 20.80 17.65
C ARG A 126 -13.26 20.32 16.33
N GLY A 127 -14.05 20.21 15.28
CA GLY A 127 -13.56 19.86 13.93
C GLY A 127 -13.04 18.43 13.84
N MET A 128 -11.74 18.25 13.60
CA MET A 128 -11.13 16.92 13.37
C MET A 128 -10.97 16.04 14.64
N HIS A 129 -11.45 16.46 15.79
CA HIS A 129 -11.56 15.60 16.99
C HIS A 129 -12.85 14.77 16.89
N MET A 130 -12.76 13.60 16.30
CA MET A 130 -13.91 12.79 15.87
C MET A 130 -14.42 11.81 16.92
N GLY A 131 -13.71 11.62 18.05
CA GLY A 131 -14.14 10.71 19.11
C GLY A 131 -14.43 9.29 18.59
N GLU A 132 -15.66 8.83 18.80
CA GLU A 132 -16.08 7.47 18.40
C GLU A 132 -16.06 7.22 16.90
N TRP A 133 -16.27 8.23 16.07
CA TRP A 133 -16.24 8.11 14.60
C TRP A 133 -14.87 7.67 14.08
N LEU A 134 -13.79 8.04 14.75
CA LEU A 134 -12.44 7.57 14.41
C LEU A 134 -12.34 6.04 14.53
N TYR A 135 -12.92 5.45 15.58
CA TYR A 135 -12.90 3.98 15.74
C TYR A 135 -13.70 3.27 14.65
N VAL A 136 -14.82 3.86 14.22
CA VAL A 136 -15.61 3.32 13.10
C VAL A 136 -14.80 3.38 11.78
N MET A 137 -14.15 4.51 11.50
CA MET A 137 -13.26 4.65 10.35
C MET A 137 -12.13 3.61 10.38
N LEU A 138 -11.55 3.37 11.55
CA LEU A 138 -10.51 2.36 11.76
C LEU A 138 -11.01 0.93 11.53
N ALA A 139 -12.23 0.63 11.96
CA ALA A 139 -12.84 -0.67 11.71
C ALA A 139 -13.01 -0.92 10.20
N PHE A 140 -13.50 0.05 9.43
CA PHE A 140 -13.58 -0.05 7.97
C PHE A 140 -12.20 -0.16 7.31
N PHE A 141 -11.22 0.61 7.77
CA PHE A 141 -9.84 0.50 7.30
C PHE A 141 -9.28 -0.91 7.54
N ALA A 142 -9.42 -1.44 8.76
CA ALA A 142 -8.97 -2.78 9.11
C ALA A 142 -9.67 -3.86 8.27
N ALA A 143 -10.99 -3.78 8.14
CA ALA A 143 -11.78 -4.71 7.32
C ALA A 143 -11.34 -4.70 5.85
N THR A 144 -11.09 -3.51 5.29
CA THR A 144 -10.59 -3.36 3.91
C THR A 144 -9.22 -4.03 3.73
N ASN A 145 -8.29 -3.77 4.67
CA ASN A 145 -6.96 -4.38 4.59
C ASN A 145 -7.01 -5.91 4.77
N ILE A 146 -7.81 -6.42 5.70
CA ILE A 146 -8.01 -7.87 5.88
C ILE A 146 -8.56 -8.50 4.59
N TYR A 147 -9.54 -7.87 3.96
CA TYR A 147 -10.07 -8.33 2.69
C TYR A 147 -9.01 -8.34 1.59
N CYS A 148 -8.22 -7.26 1.45
CA CYS A 148 -7.15 -7.15 0.47
C CYS A 148 -6.07 -8.22 0.69
N ILE A 149 -5.65 -8.44 1.95
CA ILE A 149 -4.65 -9.46 2.29
C ILE A 149 -5.19 -10.85 1.95
N TYR A 150 -6.38 -11.17 2.42
CA TYR A 150 -6.99 -12.49 2.24
C TYR A 150 -7.11 -12.84 0.75
N THR A 151 -7.67 -11.93 -0.06
CA THR A 151 -7.83 -12.14 -1.49
C THR A 151 -6.48 -12.23 -2.22
N THR A 152 -5.51 -11.39 -1.88
CA THR A 152 -4.17 -11.42 -2.48
C THR A 152 -3.44 -12.71 -2.13
N VAL A 153 -3.50 -13.17 -0.88
CA VAL A 153 -2.86 -14.44 -0.46
C VAL A 153 -3.44 -15.64 -1.21
N ILE A 154 -4.76 -15.71 -1.37
CA ILE A 154 -5.41 -16.80 -2.12
C ILE A 154 -4.96 -16.80 -3.57
N GLU A 155 -5.01 -15.64 -4.24
CA GLU A 155 -4.61 -15.54 -5.64
C GLU A 155 -3.09 -15.79 -5.82
N MET A 156 -2.23 -15.35 -4.90
CA MET A 156 -0.80 -15.65 -4.91
C MET A 156 -0.53 -17.16 -4.85
N ARG A 157 -1.22 -17.87 -3.95
CA ARG A 157 -1.09 -19.33 -3.85
C ARG A 157 -1.57 -20.04 -5.10
N TYR A 158 -2.67 -19.58 -5.66
CA TYR A 158 -3.20 -20.13 -6.90
C TYR A 158 -2.28 -19.89 -8.09
N HIS A 159 -1.77 -18.67 -8.23
CA HIS A 159 -0.83 -18.28 -9.27
C HIS A 159 0.47 -19.07 -9.19
N ARG A 160 1.02 -19.23 -7.97
CA ARG A 160 2.21 -20.06 -7.74
C ARG A 160 2.03 -21.47 -8.28
N LYS A 161 0.87 -22.09 -7.98
CA LYS A 161 0.57 -23.44 -8.45
C LYS A 161 0.51 -23.52 -9.97
N ILE A 162 -0.09 -22.52 -10.64
CA ILE A 162 -0.14 -22.47 -12.11
C ILE A 162 1.27 -22.38 -12.71
N ILE A 163 2.13 -21.52 -12.16
CA ILE A 163 3.50 -21.39 -12.66
C ILE A 163 4.27 -22.70 -12.44
N GLU A 164 4.17 -23.29 -11.23
CA GLU A 164 4.84 -24.54 -10.88
C GLU A 164 4.44 -25.71 -11.79
N GLU A 165 3.18 -25.79 -12.20
CA GLU A 165 2.68 -26.83 -13.09
C GLU A 165 3.03 -26.61 -14.57
N ASN A 166 3.28 -25.36 -14.99
CA ASN A 166 3.42 -25.03 -16.41
C ASN A 166 4.82 -24.54 -16.82
N THR A 167 5.72 -24.30 -15.87
CA THR A 167 7.08 -23.84 -16.16
C THR A 167 8.12 -24.67 -15.41
N THR A 168 9.30 -24.79 -16.04
CA THR A 168 10.49 -25.36 -15.39
C THR A 168 11.43 -24.27 -14.84
N GLU A 169 10.97 -23.02 -14.85
CA GLU A 169 11.77 -21.88 -14.41
C GLU A 169 11.84 -21.78 -12.88
N ASP A 170 12.88 -21.11 -12.37
CA ASP A 170 13.06 -20.89 -10.93
C ASP A 170 11.95 -19.98 -10.37
N LEU A 171 11.21 -20.47 -9.38
CA LEU A 171 10.15 -19.74 -8.70
C LEU A 171 10.66 -18.71 -7.67
N LEU A 172 11.95 -18.65 -7.44
CA LEU A 172 12.55 -17.76 -6.45
C LEU A 172 12.17 -16.27 -6.63
N PRO A 173 12.11 -15.71 -7.85
CA PRO A 173 11.67 -14.32 -8.04
C PRO A 173 10.20 -14.10 -7.64
N PHE A 174 9.33 -15.07 -7.92
CA PHE A 174 7.94 -15.04 -7.49
C PHE A 174 7.80 -15.13 -5.97
N ASP A 175 8.46 -16.08 -5.35
CA ASP A 175 8.42 -16.27 -3.90
C ASP A 175 8.94 -15.02 -3.15
N ARG A 176 10.03 -14.41 -3.62
CA ARG A 176 10.53 -13.13 -3.08
C ARG A 176 9.49 -12.03 -3.16
N TYR A 177 8.81 -11.91 -4.29
CA TYR A 177 7.74 -10.91 -4.46
C TYR A 177 6.55 -11.19 -3.54
N ALA A 178 6.14 -12.44 -3.39
CA ALA A 178 5.05 -12.85 -2.50
C ALA A 178 5.37 -12.52 -1.03
N TYR A 179 6.56 -12.90 -0.54
CA TYR A 179 6.98 -12.61 0.83
C TYR A 179 7.15 -11.11 1.09
N ALA A 180 7.70 -10.37 0.14
CA ALA A 180 7.82 -8.91 0.26
C ALA A 180 6.44 -8.24 0.32
N SER A 181 5.46 -8.73 -0.46
CA SER A 181 4.08 -8.26 -0.44
C SER A 181 3.41 -8.53 0.91
N TYR A 182 3.58 -9.72 1.48
CA TYR A 182 3.03 -10.06 2.80
C TYR A 182 3.67 -9.23 3.92
N GLY A 183 5.00 -9.06 3.87
CA GLY A 183 5.75 -8.24 4.81
C GLY A 183 5.28 -6.78 4.79
N MET A 184 5.10 -6.22 3.59
CA MET A 184 4.66 -4.84 3.42
C MET A 184 3.28 -4.62 4.03
N VAL A 185 2.33 -5.52 3.80
CA VAL A 185 0.98 -5.39 4.36
C VAL A 185 0.99 -5.54 5.88
N GLY A 186 1.76 -6.49 6.41
CA GLY A 186 1.90 -6.67 7.86
C GLY A 186 2.46 -5.42 8.56
N ILE A 187 3.49 -4.80 7.97
CA ILE A 187 4.07 -3.57 8.52
C ILE A 187 3.10 -2.39 8.40
N LEU A 188 2.30 -2.33 7.34
CA LEU A 188 1.29 -1.28 7.17
C LEU A 188 0.23 -1.33 8.28
N VAL A 189 -0.22 -2.53 8.64
CA VAL A 189 -1.13 -2.74 9.78
C VAL A 189 -0.45 -2.32 11.09
N LEU A 190 0.80 -2.72 11.32
CA LEU A 190 1.58 -2.31 12.50
C LEU A 190 1.77 -0.79 12.57
N ALA A 191 2.01 -0.15 11.42
CA ALA A 191 2.13 1.31 11.34
C ALA A 191 0.85 2.01 11.79
N MET A 192 -0.31 1.48 11.39
CA MET A 192 -1.59 2.05 11.80
C MET A 192 -1.87 1.84 13.29
N VAL A 193 -1.62 0.65 13.82
CA VAL A 193 -1.74 0.38 15.26
C VAL A 193 -0.81 1.30 16.05
N GLY A 194 0.44 1.45 15.63
CA GLY A 194 1.39 2.36 16.26
C GLY A 194 0.98 3.83 16.16
N ALA A 195 0.40 4.24 15.02
CA ALA A 195 -0.08 5.61 14.84
C ALA A 195 -1.20 6.00 15.82
N ILE A 196 -2.02 5.04 16.24
CA ILE A 196 -3.22 5.27 17.02
C ILE A 196 -2.99 4.97 18.50
N CYS A 197 -2.38 3.82 18.80
CA CYS A 197 -2.31 3.29 20.17
C CYS A 197 -1.06 3.72 20.92
N TYR A 198 0.07 3.87 20.24
CA TYR A 198 1.35 4.09 20.92
C TYR A 198 2.35 4.87 20.07
N ARG A 199 2.40 6.18 20.28
CA ARG A 199 3.26 7.12 19.52
C ARG A 199 4.75 6.73 19.43
N PRO A 200 5.42 6.22 20.49
CA PRO A 200 6.82 5.80 20.39
C PRO A 200 7.06 4.67 19.37
N LEU A 201 6.07 3.81 19.12
CA LEU A 201 6.19 2.73 18.14
C LEU A 201 6.44 3.26 16.71
N LEU A 202 6.00 4.46 16.40
CA LEU A 202 6.22 5.08 15.08
C LEU A 202 7.69 5.24 14.71
N TYR A 203 8.55 5.50 15.71
CA TYR A 203 10.00 5.62 15.45
C TYR A 203 10.64 4.30 15.00
N CYS A 204 10.09 3.17 15.47
CA CYS A 204 10.53 1.84 15.04
C CYS A 204 9.85 1.40 13.74
N VAL A 205 8.56 1.72 13.59
CA VAL A 205 7.76 1.30 12.44
C VAL A 205 8.12 2.07 11.17
N ALA A 206 8.50 3.35 11.27
CA ALA A 206 8.86 4.14 10.08
C ALA A 206 10.06 3.54 9.30
N PRO A 207 11.21 3.20 9.92
CA PRO A 207 12.30 2.55 9.20
C PRO A 207 11.93 1.15 8.70
N LEU A 208 11.12 0.37 9.45
CA LEU A 208 10.62 -0.94 9.00
C LEU A 208 9.72 -0.81 7.76
N MET A 209 8.86 0.22 7.75
CA MET A 209 8.01 0.52 6.60
C MET A 209 8.83 0.89 5.36
N LEU A 210 9.86 1.72 5.51
CA LEU A 210 10.76 2.06 4.40
C LEU A 210 11.50 0.83 3.87
N PHE A 211 12.05 0.01 4.76
CA PHE A 211 12.73 -1.23 4.38
C PHE A 211 11.78 -2.17 3.62
N SER A 212 10.55 -2.29 4.09
CA SER A 212 9.52 -3.11 3.44
C SER A 212 9.13 -2.59 2.06
N LEU A 213 8.96 -1.26 1.90
CA LEU A 213 8.67 -0.64 0.61
C LEU A 213 9.83 -0.80 -0.38
N ILE A 214 11.07 -0.67 0.07
CA ILE A 214 12.26 -0.90 -0.75
C ILE A 214 12.30 -2.36 -1.18
N SER A 215 12.19 -3.30 -0.25
CA SER A 215 12.20 -4.74 -0.51
C SER A 215 11.08 -5.14 -1.48
N PHE A 216 9.88 -4.61 -1.27
CA PHE A 216 8.74 -4.82 -2.16
C PHE A 216 9.00 -4.29 -3.58
N THR A 217 9.52 -3.06 -3.71
CA THR A 217 9.81 -2.45 -5.01
C THR A 217 10.88 -3.25 -5.77
N ILE A 218 11.97 -3.65 -5.11
CA ILE A 218 13.03 -4.47 -5.71
C ILE A 218 12.46 -5.82 -6.14
N SER A 219 11.66 -6.46 -5.30
CA SER A 219 11.06 -7.77 -5.60
C SER A 219 10.05 -7.69 -6.74
N PHE A 220 9.26 -6.61 -6.81
CA PHE A 220 8.34 -6.34 -7.92
C PHE A 220 9.09 -6.18 -9.27
N LEU A 221 10.17 -5.42 -9.27
CA LEU A 221 11.01 -5.25 -10.46
C LEU A 221 11.70 -6.56 -10.86
N GLY A 222 12.20 -7.30 -9.88
CA GLY A 222 12.80 -8.62 -10.10
C GLY A 222 11.81 -9.63 -10.66
N TYR A 223 10.58 -9.61 -10.19
CA TYR A 223 9.50 -10.40 -10.75
C TYR A 223 9.22 -10.02 -12.21
N GLY A 224 9.07 -8.73 -12.50
CA GLY A 224 8.85 -8.24 -13.86
C GLY A 224 9.95 -8.61 -14.84
N TYR A 225 11.21 -8.61 -14.39
CA TYR A 225 12.35 -8.95 -15.22
C TYR A 225 12.45 -10.46 -15.51
N ASN A 226 12.20 -11.31 -14.52
CA ASN A 226 12.47 -12.74 -14.62
C ASN A 226 11.23 -13.57 -14.99
N MET A 227 10.04 -13.23 -14.49
CA MET A 227 8.83 -14.06 -14.59
C MET A 227 7.87 -13.65 -15.72
N ILE A 228 7.78 -12.36 -16.05
CA ILE A 228 6.89 -11.91 -17.14
C ILE A 228 7.20 -12.58 -18.49
N PRO A 229 8.47 -12.79 -18.88
CA PRO A 229 8.77 -13.50 -20.12
C PRO A 229 8.25 -14.96 -20.14
N ALA A 230 8.24 -15.63 -18.97
CA ALA A 230 7.69 -16.97 -18.84
C ALA A 230 6.17 -16.98 -18.97
N GLU A 231 5.49 -16.03 -18.30
CA GLU A 231 4.02 -15.90 -18.35
C GLU A 231 3.49 -15.57 -19.73
N VAL A 232 4.17 -14.71 -20.50
CA VAL A 232 3.79 -14.38 -21.88
C VAL A 232 3.83 -15.60 -22.80
N ARG A 233 4.65 -16.63 -22.49
CA ARG A 233 4.67 -17.88 -23.24
C ARG A 233 3.52 -18.82 -22.88
N LEU A 234 2.83 -18.56 -21.76
CA LEU A 234 1.69 -19.35 -21.29
C LEU A 234 0.32 -18.79 -21.76
N GLU A 235 0.27 -17.53 -22.25
CA GLU A 235 -0.89 -16.91 -22.88
C GLU A 235 -0.94 -17.23 -24.37
#